data_f3d277aa760ef0c2e74868c9bd1cb382
#
_entry.id   f3d277aa760ef0c2e74868c9bd1cb382
#
_cell.length_a   1.000
_cell.length_b   1.000
_cell.length_c   1.000
_cell.angle_alpha   90.00
_cell.angle_beta   90.00
_cell.angle_gamma   90.00
#
_symmetry.space_group_name_H-M   'P 1'
#
loop_
_entity.id
_entity.type
_entity.pdbx_description
1 polymer ?
#
loop_
_entity_poly.entity_id
_entity_poly.type
_entity_poly.pdbx_seq_one_letter_code
_entity_poly.pdbx_strand_id
1 'polypeptide(L)'
;MWKTKTPGIPDELFERDEKVPITKEEVRVVQISKGRLKPGMIVYDIGCGSGSMSVEAALQVEDSGHVHAVDYDPKAVELTKKNLAKF
;
A
#
# COMPACT_ATOMS: atom_id res chain seq x y z
N MET A 1 -4.28 6.27 -12.69
CA MET A 1 -3.61 6.85 -11.51
C MET A 1 -4.63 7.31 -10.48
N TRP A 2 -4.40 6.98 -9.24
CA TRP A 2 -5.29 7.38 -8.15
C TRP A 2 -5.06 8.84 -7.78
N LYS A 3 -6.13 9.63 -7.72
CA LYS A 3 -6.02 11.08 -7.49
C LYS A 3 -6.72 11.57 -6.23
N THR A 4 -7.41 10.68 -5.52
CA THR A 4 -8.10 11.03 -4.29
C THR A 4 -7.08 11.14 -3.15
N LYS A 5 -7.15 12.21 -2.37
CA LYS A 5 -6.20 12.43 -1.26
C LYS A 5 -6.45 11.54 -0.06
N THR A 6 -7.72 11.26 0.23
CA THR A 6 -8.06 10.41 1.36
C THR A 6 -7.81 8.94 1.03
N PRO A 7 -7.44 8.12 2.02
CA PRO A 7 -7.23 6.69 1.78
C PRO A 7 -8.53 5.98 1.44
N GLY A 8 -8.41 4.79 0.86
CA GLY A 8 -9.58 3.95 0.58
C GLY A 8 -9.67 3.54 -0.87
N ILE A 9 -8.56 3.15 -1.49
CA ILE A 9 -8.62 2.57 -2.84
C ILE A 9 -9.43 1.27 -2.75
N PRO A 10 -10.49 1.10 -3.57
CA PRO A 10 -11.28 -0.13 -3.55
C PRO A 10 -10.41 -1.38 -3.79
N ASP A 11 -10.70 -2.44 -3.06
CA ASP A 11 -9.90 -3.67 -3.15
C ASP A 11 -9.81 -4.22 -4.58
N GLU A 12 -10.90 -4.11 -5.34
CA GLU A 12 -10.97 -4.65 -6.70
C GLU A 12 -10.09 -3.90 -7.71
N LEU A 13 -9.55 -2.75 -7.34
CA LEU A 13 -8.64 -2.02 -8.23
C LEU A 13 -7.19 -2.50 -8.14
N PHE A 14 -6.88 -3.30 -7.11
CA PHE A 14 -5.53 -3.85 -6.97
C PHE A 14 -5.37 -5.12 -7.78
N GLU A 15 -4.15 -5.34 -8.29
CA GLU A 15 -3.77 -6.63 -8.83
C GLU A 15 -3.74 -7.64 -7.70
N ARG A 16 -4.31 -8.82 -7.91
CA ARG A 16 -4.51 -9.81 -6.85
C ARG A 16 -3.94 -11.17 -7.24
N ASP A 17 -3.51 -11.90 -6.23
CA ASP A 17 -3.20 -13.32 -6.33
C ASP A 17 -3.91 -13.97 -5.13
N GLU A 18 -4.70 -15.03 -5.37
CA GLU A 18 -5.50 -15.65 -4.32
C GLU A 18 -4.66 -16.22 -3.17
N LYS A 19 -3.36 -16.48 -3.42
CA LYS A 19 -2.44 -16.98 -2.40
C LYS A 19 -1.75 -15.87 -1.61
N VAL A 20 -1.97 -14.63 -1.99
CA VAL A 20 -1.37 -13.47 -1.33
C VAL A 20 -2.49 -12.63 -0.71
N PRO A 21 -2.44 -12.40 0.60
CA PRO A 21 -3.52 -11.65 1.26
C PRO A 21 -3.50 -10.17 0.92
N ILE A 22 -4.64 -9.55 1.10
CA ILE A 22 -4.79 -8.09 1.02
C ILE A 22 -5.43 -7.60 2.31
N THR A 23 -4.97 -6.47 2.80
CA THR A 23 -5.66 -5.77 3.88
C THR A 23 -6.92 -5.13 3.30
N LYS A 24 -8.06 -5.52 3.79
CA LYS A 24 -9.37 -5.03 3.30
C LYS A 24 -9.45 -3.52 3.40
N GLU A 25 -10.16 -2.93 2.45
CA GLU A 25 -10.28 -1.47 2.33
C GLU A 25 -10.63 -0.78 3.64
N GLU A 26 -11.65 -1.26 4.35
CA GLU A 26 -12.11 -0.64 5.58
C GLU A 26 -11.06 -0.67 6.70
N VAL A 27 -10.36 -1.79 6.83
CA VAL A 27 -9.27 -1.93 7.80
C VAL A 27 -8.09 -1.06 7.38
N ARG A 28 -7.77 -1.06 6.11
CA ARG A 28 -6.67 -0.29 5.55
C ARG A 28 -6.86 1.21 5.78
N VAL A 29 -8.09 1.71 5.54
CA VAL A 29 -8.42 3.12 5.78
C VAL A 29 -8.16 3.51 7.23
N VAL A 30 -8.61 2.68 8.17
CA VAL A 30 -8.40 2.96 9.59
C VAL A 30 -6.92 2.98 9.93
N GLN A 31 -6.16 1.99 9.44
CA GLN A 31 -4.72 1.90 9.74
C GLN A 31 -3.95 3.09 9.16
N ILE A 32 -4.20 3.45 7.93
CA ILE A 32 -3.53 4.58 7.27
C ILE A 32 -3.87 5.89 8.00
N SER A 33 -5.14 6.08 8.35
CA SER A 33 -5.57 7.29 9.05
C SER A 33 -4.98 7.38 10.45
N LYS A 34 -4.95 6.26 11.18
CA LYS A 34 -4.37 6.23 12.53
C LYS A 34 -2.85 6.37 12.52
N GLY A 35 -2.21 6.01 11.42
CA GLY A 35 -0.77 6.17 11.26
C GLY A 35 -0.33 7.63 11.17
N ARG A 36 -1.25 8.54 10.88
CA ARG A 36 -0.98 9.98 10.77
C ARG A 36 0.19 10.28 9.84
N LEU A 37 0.17 9.61 8.69
CA LEU A 37 1.20 9.80 7.68
C LEU A 37 1.11 11.19 7.06
N LYS A 38 2.25 11.74 6.72
CA LYS A 38 2.32 13.06 6.09
C LYS A 38 3.49 13.08 5.11
N PRO A 39 3.50 14.06 4.19
CA PRO A 39 4.58 14.17 3.20
C PRO A 39 5.97 14.18 3.85
N GLY A 40 6.89 13.44 3.23
CA GLY A 40 8.27 13.35 3.68
C GLY A 40 8.57 12.24 4.66
N MET A 41 7.56 11.56 5.20
CA MET A 41 7.79 10.46 6.15
C MET A 41 8.37 9.23 5.47
N ILE A 42 9.13 8.46 6.24
CA ILE A 42 9.63 7.14 5.84
C ILE A 42 8.79 6.09 6.55
N VAL A 43 8.26 5.14 5.79
CA VAL A 43 7.36 4.10 6.29
C VAL A 43 7.94 2.72 5.97
N TYR A 44 7.87 1.80 6.93
CA TYR A 44 8.20 0.40 6.71
C TYR A 44 6.92 -0.43 6.77
N ASP A 45 6.61 -1.11 5.67
CA ASP A 45 5.46 -2.01 5.60
C ASP A 45 5.99 -3.45 5.67
N ILE A 46 6.01 -4.01 6.87
CA ILE A 46 6.54 -5.35 7.12
C ILE A 46 5.43 -6.37 6.88
N GLY A 47 5.69 -7.31 5.96
CA GLY A 47 4.66 -8.27 5.53
C GLY A 47 3.70 -7.61 4.55
N CYS A 48 4.23 -7.01 3.48
CA CYS A 48 3.44 -6.15 2.59
C CYS A 48 2.34 -6.89 1.81
N GLY A 49 2.42 -8.20 1.65
CA GLY A 49 1.41 -8.98 0.93
C GLY A 49 1.20 -8.46 -0.49
N SER A 50 -0.05 -8.11 -0.81
CA SER A 50 -0.40 -7.57 -2.14
C SER A 50 0.11 -6.15 -2.37
N GLY A 51 0.55 -5.45 -1.31
CA GLY A 51 1.07 -4.11 -1.39
C GLY A 51 0.03 -3.01 -1.23
N SER A 52 -1.20 -3.33 -0.88
CA SER A 52 -2.26 -2.32 -0.75
C SER A 52 -1.91 -1.25 0.30
N MET A 53 -1.38 -1.67 1.46
CA MET A 53 -0.95 -0.73 2.49
C MET A 53 0.22 0.12 2.01
N SER A 54 1.19 -0.50 1.31
CA SER A 54 2.35 0.21 0.77
C SER A 54 1.92 1.27 -0.25
N VAL A 55 0.98 0.94 -1.13
CA VAL A 55 0.45 1.90 -2.11
C VAL A 55 -0.21 3.08 -1.41
N GLU A 56 -1.10 2.81 -0.46
CA GLU A 56 -1.79 3.87 0.25
C GLU A 56 -0.83 4.73 1.08
N ALA A 57 0.15 4.11 1.72
CA ALA A 57 1.17 4.84 2.48
C ALA A 57 2.01 5.73 1.55
N ALA A 58 2.40 5.20 0.38
CA ALA A 58 3.20 5.96 -0.59
C ALA A 58 2.46 7.21 -1.07
N LEU A 59 1.15 7.10 -1.29
CA LEU A 59 0.34 8.25 -1.69
C LEU A 59 0.29 9.32 -0.59
N GLN A 60 0.31 8.92 0.67
CA GLN A 60 0.27 9.86 1.78
C GLN A 60 1.61 10.55 2.02
N VAL A 61 2.73 9.85 1.85
CA VAL A 61 4.05 10.44 2.10
C VAL A 61 4.60 11.21 0.89
N GLU A 62 4.01 11.02 -0.27
CA GLU A 62 4.31 11.72 -1.52
C GLU A 62 5.77 11.51 -1.98
N ASP A 63 6.22 12.26 -2.99
CA ASP A 63 7.54 12.08 -3.58
C ASP A 63 8.69 12.37 -2.62
N SER A 64 8.45 13.21 -1.62
CA SER A 64 9.47 13.53 -0.61
C SER A 64 9.62 12.46 0.46
N GLY A 65 8.68 11.53 0.54
CA GLY A 65 8.74 10.42 1.48
C GLY A 65 9.18 9.13 0.81
N HIS A 66 9.18 8.05 1.58
CA HIS A 66 9.56 6.74 1.04
C HIS A 66 8.89 5.62 1.83
N VAL A 67 8.49 4.56 1.12
CA VAL A 67 7.93 3.36 1.74
C VAL A 67 8.85 2.18 1.42
N HIS A 68 9.27 1.49 2.47
CA HIS A 68 10.01 0.23 2.36
C HIS A 68 9.03 -0.92 2.57
N ALA A 69 8.64 -1.58 1.49
CA ALA A 69 7.74 -2.73 1.53
C ALA A 69 8.57 -4.02 1.62
N VAL A 70 8.30 -4.84 2.61
CA VAL A 70 9.08 -6.04 2.89
C VAL A 70 8.16 -7.24 3.03
N ASP A 71 8.51 -8.34 2.36
CA ASP A 71 7.83 -9.62 2.53
C ASP A 71 8.81 -10.75 2.20
N TYR A 72 8.68 -11.88 2.89
CA TYR A 72 9.53 -13.04 2.60
C TYR A 72 9.02 -13.83 1.40
N ASP A 73 7.78 -13.64 0.97
CA ASP A 73 7.18 -14.35 -0.16
C ASP A 73 7.49 -13.61 -1.46
N PRO A 74 8.24 -14.25 -2.41
CA PRO A 74 8.54 -13.59 -3.69
C PRO A 74 7.30 -13.20 -4.49
N LYS A 75 6.19 -13.94 -4.37
CA LYS A 75 4.94 -13.59 -5.04
C LYS A 75 4.36 -12.31 -4.49
N ALA A 76 4.43 -12.11 -3.17
CA ALA A 76 3.99 -10.87 -2.53
C ALA A 76 4.82 -9.69 -3.01
N VAL A 77 6.13 -9.84 -3.06
CA VAL A 77 7.03 -8.79 -3.54
C VAL A 77 6.69 -8.40 -4.98
N GLU A 78 6.49 -9.39 -5.84
CA GLU A 78 6.16 -9.15 -7.26
C GLU A 78 4.82 -8.43 -7.40
N LEU A 79 3.82 -8.85 -6.63
CA LEU A 79 2.50 -8.25 -6.65
C LEU A 79 2.53 -6.81 -6.12
N THR A 80 3.31 -6.57 -5.07
CA THR A 80 3.50 -5.23 -4.51
C THR A 80 4.12 -4.30 -5.55
N LYS A 81 5.13 -4.78 -6.29
CA LYS A 81 5.73 -3.98 -7.37
C LYS A 81 4.71 -3.61 -8.44
N LYS A 82 3.87 -4.55 -8.84
CA LYS A 82 2.82 -4.29 -9.83
C LYS A 82 1.84 -3.22 -9.35
N ASN A 83 1.40 -3.34 -8.10
CA ASN A 83 0.44 -2.40 -7.55
C ASN A 83 1.06 -1.02 -7.35
N LEU A 84 2.31 -0.93 -6.91
CA LEU A 84 3.00 0.36 -6.79
C LEU A 84 3.14 1.04 -8.16
N ALA A 85 3.40 0.28 -9.21
CA ALA A 85 3.51 0.84 -10.55
C ALA A 85 2.15 1.30 -11.10
N LYS A 86 1.06 0.65 -10.69
CA LYS A 86 -0.28 0.97 -11.15
C LYS A 86 -0.80 2.29 -10.60
N PHE A 87 -0.44 2.62 -9.38
CA PHE A 87 -0.90 3.82 -8.68
C PHE A 87 0.23 4.80 -8.42
#